data_a195dea54b2acb3d19d59f4af2cd23a8
#
_entry.id   a195dea54b2acb3d19d59f4af2cd23a8
#
_cell.length_a   1.000
_cell.length_b   1.000
_cell.length_c   1.000
_cell.angle_alpha   90.00
_cell.angle_beta   90.00
_cell.angle_gamma   90.00
#
_symmetry.space_group_name_H-M   'P 1'
#
loop_
_entity.id
_entity.type
_entity.pdbx_description
1 polymer ?
#
loop_
_entity_poly.entity_id
_entity_poly.type
_entity_poly.pdbx_seq_one_letter_code
_entity_poly.pdbx_strand_id
1 'polypeptide(L)'
;MDETSYQALTAYNRETKRLDDVYRGAVKKSGLPACAFWILYTLRMESGSFTQSQICEFLYEPKQTVNSALKKLEADGYLSLSPGADQRSKPVQLTDKGLQLASVSADRVADAEAQALLSMTREERERFIQLTVRYRTLLEDALQKDGAPSESKI
;
A
#
# COMPACT_ATOMS: atom_id res chain seq x y z
N MET A 1 12.24 19.92 -20.60
CA MET A 1 12.70 19.69 -19.20
C MET A 1 14.18 20.09 -19.18
N ASP A 2 14.56 20.94 -18.24
CA ASP A 2 15.98 21.34 -18.13
C ASP A 2 16.83 20.25 -17.46
N GLU A 3 18.15 20.38 -17.53
CA GLU A 3 19.11 19.41 -17.01
C GLU A 3 18.94 19.19 -15.50
N THR A 4 18.67 20.25 -14.75
CA THR A 4 18.47 20.18 -13.28
C THR A 4 17.24 19.37 -12.90
N SER A 5 16.12 19.59 -13.61
CA SER A 5 14.87 18.84 -13.41
C SER A 5 15.04 17.36 -13.77
N TYR A 6 15.79 17.06 -14.84
CA TYR A 6 16.09 15.70 -15.25
C TYR A 6 16.93 14.96 -14.20
N GLN A 7 17.97 15.61 -13.67
CA GLN A 7 18.83 15.04 -12.63
C GLN A 7 18.04 14.76 -11.34
N ALA A 8 17.18 15.70 -10.90
CA ALA A 8 16.32 15.52 -9.73
C ALA A 8 15.35 14.35 -9.90
N LEU A 9 14.70 14.24 -11.06
CA LEU A 9 13.80 13.13 -11.38
C LEU A 9 14.54 11.78 -11.38
N THR A 10 15.73 11.74 -11.98
CA THR A 10 16.54 10.52 -12.03
C THR A 10 16.97 10.07 -10.63
N ALA A 11 17.38 11.01 -9.78
CA ALA A 11 17.75 10.73 -8.40
C ALA A 11 16.54 10.21 -7.61
N TYR A 12 15.41 10.88 -7.70
CA TYR A 12 14.15 10.45 -7.07
C TYR A 12 13.75 9.04 -7.50
N ASN A 13 13.70 8.76 -8.81
CA ASN A 13 13.31 7.45 -9.32
C ASN A 13 14.25 6.33 -8.87
N ARG A 14 15.55 6.63 -8.75
CA ARG A 14 16.55 5.68 -8.24
C ARG A 14 16.25 5.31 -6.79
N GLU A 15 16.02 6.29 -5.93
CA GLU A 15 15.76 6.03 -4.52
C GLU A 15 14.39 5.37 -4.28
N THR A 16 13.35 5.76 -5.02
CA THR A 16 12.04 5.08 -4.99
C THR A 16 12.17 3.61 -5.37
N LYS A 17 12.93 3.31 -6.45
CA LYS A 17 13.17 1.92 -6.85
C LYS A 17 13.92 1.12 -5.77
N ARG A 18 14.92 1.74 -5.12
CA ARG A 18 15.63 1.08 -4.01
C ARG A 18 14.71 0.79 -2.82
N LEU A 19 13.81 1.72 -2.51
CA LEU A 19 12.81 1.52 -1.48
C LEU A 19 11.87 0.35 -1.83
N ASP A 20 11.40 0.28 -3.08
CA ASP A 20 10.60 -0.85 -3.56
C ASP A 20 11.35 -2.19 -3.45
N ASP A 21 12.67 -2.20 -3.71
CA ASP A 21 13.50 -3.40 -3.57
C ASP A 21 13.60 -3.85 -2.10
N VAL A 22 13.65 -2.91 -1.15
CA VAL A 22 13.62 -3.22 0.30
C VAL A 22 12.30 -3.91 0.66
N TYR A 23 11.15 -3.35 0.26
CA TYR A 23 9.84 -3.96 0.50
C TYR A 23 9.70 -5.33 -0.15
N ARG A 24 10.10 -5.48 -1.42
CA ARG A 24 10.10 -6.79 -2.10
C ARG A 24 10.95 -7.83 -1.37
N GLY A 25 12.10 -7.41 -0.86
CA GLY A 25 12.96 -8.27 -0.05
C GLY A 25 12.28 -8.72 1.25
N ALA A 26 11.58 -7.83 1.93
CA ALA A 26 10.83 -8.13 3.15
C ALA A 26 9.66 -9.09 2.88
N VAL A 27 8.86 -8.80 1.84
CA VAL A 27 7.75 -9.67 1.41
C VAL A 27 8.26 -11.06 1.05
N LYS A 28 9.34 -11.16 0.28
CA LYS A 28 9.95 -12.47 -0.07
C LYS A 28 10.38 -13.27 1.16
N LYS A 29 10.94 -12.61 2.17
CA LYS A 29 11.35 -13.26 3.43
C LYS A 29 10.17 -13.79 4.25
N SER A 30 8.99 -13.19 4.12
CA SER A 30 7.78 -13.67 4.79
C SER A 30 7.26 -15.02 4.25
N GLY A 31 7.66 -15.41 3.05
CA GLY A 31 7.17 -16.61 2.36
C GLY A 31 5.75 -16.49 1.81
N LEU A 32 5.12 -15.31 1.95
CA LEU A 32 3.76 -15.07 1.47
C LEU A 32 3.76 -14.53 0.03
N PRO A 33 2.70 -14.82 -0.75
CA PRO A 33 2.44 -14.07 -1.97
C PRO A 33 2.26 -12.57 -1.66
N ALA A 34 2.78 -11.70 -2.52
CA ALA A 34 2.81 -10.26 -2.26
C ALA A 34 1.43 -9.68 -1.93
N CYS A 35 0.40 -10.01 -2.71
CA CYS A 35 -0.96 -9.53 -2.45
C CYS A 35 -1.50 -10.00 -1.08
N ALA A 36 -1.25 -11.25 -0.68
CA ALA A 36 -1.63 -11.77 0.63
C ALA A 36 -0.91 -11.03 1.76
N PHE A 37 0.39 -10.76 1.60
CA PHE A 37 1.17 -9.99 2.55
C PHE A 37 0.58 -8.58 2.75
N TRP A 38 0.31 -7.86 1.65
CA TRP A 38 -0.23 -6.49 1.73
C TRP A 38 -1.66 -6.43 2.26
N ILE A 39 -2.47 -7.47 2.05
CA ILE A 39 -3.78 -7.60 2.72
C ILE A 39 -3.61 -7.67 4.24
N LEU A 40 -2.71 -8.55 4.73
CA LEU A 40 -2.44 -8.66 6.16
C LEU A 40 -1.90 -7.35 6.74
N TYR A 41 -0.97 -6.70 6.03
CA TYR A 41 -0.41 -5.41 6.42
C TYR A 41 -1.50 -4.34 6.55
N THR A 42 -2.37 -4.19 5.54
CA THR A 42 -3.47 -3.23 5.56
C THR A 42 -4.41 -3.46 6.75
N LEU A 43 -4.80 -4.70 6.99
CA LEU A 43 -5.69 -5.06 8.10
C LEU A 43 -5.06 -4.85 9.48
N ARG A 44 -3.73 -4.79 9.58
CA ARG A 44 -3.00 -4.53 10.82
C ARG A 44 -2.74 -3.06 11.06
N MET A 45 -2.44 -2.31 10.01
CA MET A 45 -1.99 -0.91 10.13
C MET A 45 -3.13 0.09 10.12
N GLU A 46 -4.19 -0.21 9.38
CA GLU A 46 -5.33 0.68 9.28
C GLU A 46 -6.34 0.41 10.41
N SER A 47 -6.72 1.45 11.11
CA SER A 47 -7.76 1.38 12.13
C SER A 47 -9.14 1.36 11.45
N GLY A 48 -9.83 0.24 11.52
CA GLY A 48 -11.20 0.13 11.00
C GLY A 48 -11.54 -1.25 10.47
N SER A 49 -12.78 -1.34 10.02
CA SER A 49 -13.32 -2.55 9.40
C SER A 49 -13.25 -2.37 7.89
N PHE A 50 -12.37 -3.11 7.22
CA PHE A 50 -12.27 -3.07 5.75
C PHE A 50 -13.21 -4.07 5.13
N THR A 51 -13.96 -3.62 4.13
CA THR A 51 -14.67 -4.51 3.21
C THR A 51 -13.72 -4.98 2.12
N GLN A 52 -14.08 -6.08 1.47
CA GLN A 52 -13.34 -6.60 0.32
C GLN A 52 -13.12 -5.54 -0.78
N SER A 53 -14.13 -4.69 -1.03
CA SER A 53 -14.04 -3.60 -2.02
C SER A 53 -13.01 -2.55 -1.61
N GLN A 54 -13.02 -2.14 -0.35
CA GLN A 54 -12.07 -1.15 0.18
C GLN A 54 -10.63 -1.67 0.14
N ILE A 55 -10.41 -2.95 0.43
CA ILE A 55 -9.07 -3.56 0.27
C ILE A 55 -8.61 -3.51 -1.19
N CYS A 56 -9.50 -3.84 -2.15
CA CYS A 56 -9.17 -3.74 -3.57
C CYS A 56 -8.79 -2.31 -3.99
N GLU A 57 -9.50 -1.32 -3.49
CA GLU A 57 -9.22 0.10 -3.78
C GLU A 57 -7.91 0.56 -3.12
N PHE A 58 -7.69 0.15 -1.88
CA PHE A 58 -6.50 0.53 -1.12
C PHE A 58 -5.20 -0.03 -1.71
N LEU A 59 -5.21 -1.28 -2.16
CA LEU A 59 -4.02 -1.95 -2.67
C LEU A 59 -3.67 -1.56 -4.11
N TYR A 60 -4.54 -0.86 -4.83
CA TYR A 60 -4.37 -0.53 -6.26
C TYR A 60 -4.04 -1.74 -7.14
N GLU A 61 -4.44 -2.94 -6.69
CA GLU A 61 -4.24 -4.20 -7.39
C GLU A 61 -5.50 -4.61 -8.17
N PRO A 62 -5.36 -5.40 -9.24
CA PRO A 62 -6.53 -5.93 -9.95
C PRO A 62 -7.49 -6.65 -8.99
N LYS A 63 -8.77 -6.32 -9.06
CA LYS A 63 -9.81 -6.92 -8.19
C LYS A 63 -9.76 -8.44 -8.16
N GLN A 64 -9.46 -9.07 -9.30
CA GLN A 64 -9.35 -10.54 -9.39
C GLN A 64 -8.20 -11.08 -8.55
N THR A 65 -7.05 -10.39 -8.55
CA THR A 65 -5.87 -10.78 -7.75
C THR A 65 -6.18 -10.70 -6.26
N VAL A 66 -6.76 -9.56 -5.83
CA VAL A 66 -7.13 -9.36 -4.42
C VAL A 66 -8.19 -10.37 -3.98
N ASN A 67 -9.22 -10.58 -4.78
CA ASN A 67 -10.29 -11.54 -4.48
C ASN A 67 -9.75 -12.98 -4.36
N SER A 68 -8.82 -13.37 -5.22
CA SER A 68 -8.19 -14.69 -5.16
C SER A 68 -7.33 -14.85 -3.90
N ALA A 69 -6.57 -13.81 -3.52
CA ALA A 69 -5.78 -13.80 -2.31
C ALA A 69 -6.67 -13.84 -1.04
N LEU A 70 -7.74 -13.07 -0.99
CA LEU A 70 -8.71 -13.06 0.12
C LEU A 70 -9.35 -14.43 0.30
N LYS A 71 -9.84 -15.06 -0.79
CA LYS A 71 -10.43 -16.40 -0.74
C LYS A 71 -9.44 -17.44 -0.22
N LYS A 72 -8.18 -17.35 -0.64
CA LYS A 72 -7.15 -18.29 -0.17
C LYS A 72 -6.86 -18.07 1.31
N LEU A 73 -6.69 -16.83 1.77
CA LEU A 73 -6.47 -16.52 3.18
C LEU A 73 -7.65 -16.96 4.05
N GLU A 74 -8.89 -16.82 3.56
CA GLU A 74 -10.09 -17.31 4.23
C GLU A 74 -10.13 -18.84 4.30
N ALA A 75 -9.88 -19.53 3.17
CA ALA A 75 -9.84 -20.99 3.09
C ALA A 75 -8.76 -21.59 4.00
N ASP A 76 -7.62 -20.90 4.11
CA ASP A 76 -6.51 -21.28 4.99
C ASP A 76 -6.78 -20.91 6.48
N GLY A 77 -7.92 -20.24 6.76
CA GLY A 77 -8.38 -19.86 8.11
C GLY A 77 -7.66 -18.67 8.71
N TYR A 78 -7.01 -17.83 7.92
CA TYR A 78 -6.36 -16.59 8.39
C TYR A 78 -7.29 -15.39 8.45
N LEU A 79 -8.35 -15.41 7.64
CA LEU A 79 -9.38 -14.38 7.60
C LEU A 79 -10.75 -14.98 7.85
N SER A 80 -11.65 -14.14 8.32
CA SER A 80 -13.09 -14.41 8.35
C SER A 80 -13.84 -13.28 7.67
N LEU A 81 -14.83 -13.63 6.87
CA LEU A 81 -15.78 -12.71 6.29
C LEU A 81 -17.06 -12.77 7.13
N SER A 82 -17.39 -11.70 7.83
CA SER A 82 -18.62 -11.67 8.62
C SER A 82 -19.85 -11.85 7.74
N PRO A 83 -20.87 -12.62 8.16
CA PRO A 83 -22.10 -12.75 7.41
C PRO A 83 -22.80 -11.38 7.30
N GLY A 84 -22.96 -10.87 6.11
CA GLY A 84 -23.64 -9.63 5.79
C GLY A 84 -24.63 -9.86 4.65
N ALA A 85 -25.57 -8.94 4.45
CA ALA A 85 -26.62 -9.05 3.44
C ALA A 85 -26.08 -9.07 2.00
N ASP A 86 -24.86 -8.55 1.77
CA ASP A 86 -24.18 -8.54 0.48
C ASP A 86 -22.70 -8.91 0.67
N GLN A 87 -22.18 -9.80 -0.19
CA GLN A 87 -20.77 -10.23 -0.15
C GLN A 87 -19.77 -9.06 -0.29
N ARG A 88 -20.19 -7.96 -0.94
CA ARG A 88 -19.32 -6.80 -1.16
C ARG A 88 -19.17 -5.90 0.05
N SER A 89 -20.11 -5.96 1.00
CA SER A 89 -20.14 -5.13 2.21
C SER A 89 -19.66 -5.86 3.46
N LYS A 90 -19.23 -7.13 3.32
CA LYS A 90 -18.75 -7.93 4.46
C LYS A 90 -17.41 -7.39 4.97
N PRO A 91 -17.31 -7.06 6.27
CA PRO A 91 -16.04 -6.72 6.87
C PRO A 91 -15.11 -7.94 6.87
N VAL A 92 -13.87 -7.70 6.47
CA VAL A 92 -12.79 -8.68 6.52
C VAL A 92 -12.09 -8.54 7.86
N GLN A 93 -11.96 -9.65 8.58
CA GLN A 93 -11.33 -9.67 9.90
C GLN A 93 -10.24 -10.74 9.96
N LEU A 94 -9.16 -10.46 10.66
CA LEU A 94 -8.15 -11.45 10.99
C LEU A 94 -8.67 -12.38 12.07
N THR A 95 -8.50 -13.69 11.87
CA THR A 95 -8.65 -14.69 12.93
C THR A 95 -7.43 -14.69 13.85
N ASP A 96 -7.47 -15.41 14.99
CA ASP A 96 -6.28 -15.59 15.84
C ASP A 96 -5.10 -16.19 15.08
N LYS A 97 -5.37 -17.12 14.16
CA LYS A 97 -4.37 -17.67 13.25
C LYS A 97 -3.82 -16.61 12.29
N GLY A 98 -4.68 -15.72 11.79
CA GLY A 98 -4.31 -14.59 10.95
C GLY A 98 -3.47 -13.57 11.71
N LEU A 99 -3.81 -13.27 12.95
CA LEU A 99 -3.02 -12.40 13.83
C LEU A 99 -1.62 -12.97 14.10
N GLN A 100 -1.52 -14.28 14.34
CA GLN A 100 -0.23 -14.95 14.50
C GLN A 100 0.62 -14.88 13.22
N LEU A 101 0.01 -15.10 12.05
CA LEU A 101 0.71 -14.95 10.76
C LEU A 101 1.18 -13.52 10.53
N ALA A 102 0.32 -12.53 10.80
CA ALA A 102 0.65 -11.11 10.66
C ALA A 102 1.80 -10.71 11.57
N SER A 103 1.85 -11.21 12.83
CA SER A 103 2.90 -10.87 13.80
C SER A 103 4.30 -11.30 13.37
N VAL A 104 4.42 -12.37 12.61
CA VAL A 104 5.72 -12.86 12.10
C VAL A 104 6.04 -12.39 10.68
N SER A 105 5.13 -11.65 10.04
CA SER A 105 5.25 -11.16 8.67
C SER A 105 5.03 -9.65 8.56
N ALA A 106 3.78 -9.21 8.45
CA ALA A 106 3.39 -7.81 8.23
C ALA A 106 3.85 -6.88 9.38
N ASP A 107 3.66 -7.30 10.65
CA ASP A 107 4.03 -6.49 11.82
C ASP A 107 5.53 -6.20 11.86
N ARG A 108 6.38 -7.13 11.39
CA ARG A 108 7.83 -6.91 11.31
C ARG A 108 8.22 -5.78 10.36
N VAL A 109 7.48 -5.63 9.26
CA VAL A 109 7.71 -4.53 8.31
C VAL A 109 7.22 -3.23 8.93
N ALA A 110 6.04 -3.22 9.51
CA ALA A 110 5.49 -2.06 10.20
C ALA A 110 6.40 -1.57 11.34
N ASP A 111 6.94 -2.48 12.14
CA ASP A 111 7.91 -2.16 13.21
C ASP A 111 9.20 -1.56 12.63
N ALA A 112 9.71 -2.10 11.53
CA ALA A 112 10.90 -1.56 10.86
C ALA A 112 10.65 -0.15 10.30
N GLU A 113 9.49 0.09 9.69
CA GLU A 113 9.05 1.41 9.20
C GLU A 113 8.93 2.41 10.37
N ALA A 114 8.28 2.00 11.45
CA ALA A 114 8.14 2.82 12.65
C ALA A 114 9.52 3.18 13.22
N GLN A 115 10.44 2.22 13.34
CA GLN A 115 11.81 2.46 13.79
C GLN A 115 12.56 3.41 12.85
N ALA A 116 12.43 3.25 11.53
CA ALA A 116 13.07 4.13 10.56
C ALA A 116 12.57 5.58 10.72
N LEU A 117 11.25 5.77 10.82
CA LEU A 117 10.65 7.09 11.04
C LEU A 117 11.05 7.69 12.42
N LEU A 118 11.11 6.87 13.46
CA LEU A 118 11.52 7.33 14.81
C LEU A 118 13.02 7.65 14.90
N SER A 119 13.84 7.11 14.00
CA SER A 119 15.27 7.44 13.91
C SER A 119 15.52 8.82 13.26
N MET A 120 14.52 9.39 12.63
CA MET A 120 14.55 10.78 12.17
C MET A 120 14.22 11.73 13.32
N THR A 121 14.79 12.94 13.30
CA THR A 121 14.32 14.00 14.19
C THR A 121 12.84 14.30 13.92
N ARG A 122 12.20 14.98 14.86
CA ARG A 122 10.79 15.37 14.69
C ARG A 122 10.60 16.24 13.44
N GLU A 123 11.48 17.21 13.23
CA GLU A 123 11.44 18.13 12.10
C GLU A 123 11.64 17.41 10.77
N GLU A 124 12.61 16.49 10.69
CA GLU A 124 12.85 15.67 9.49
C GLU A 124 11.63 14.81 9.15
N ARG A 125 11.04 14.15 10.13
CA ARG A 125 9.86 13.31 9.95
C ARG A 125 8.64 14.11 9.47
N GLU A 126 8.36 15.24 10.11
CA GLU A 126 7.28 16.14 9.71
C GLU A 126 7.52 16.67 8.28
N ARG A 127 8.77 17.05 7.97
CA ARG A 127 9.15 17.54 6.65
C ARG A 127 9.05 16.47 5.59
N PHE A 128 9.48 15.25 5.88
CA PHE A 128 9.36 14.11 4.98
C PHE A 128 7.92 13.84 4.59
N ILE A 129 7.00 13.75 5.57
CA ILE A 129 5.57 13.54 5.33
C ILE A 129 4.97 14.69 4.50
N GLN A 130 5.28 15.96 4.86
CA GLN A 130 4.80 17.12 4.12
C GLN A 130 5.26 17.13 2.65
N LEU A 131 6.52 16.79 2.40
CA LEU A 131 7.07 16.75 1.04
C LEU A 131 6.47 15.60 0.23
N THR A 132 6.23 14.45 0.84
CA THR A 132 5.56 13.31 0.20
C THR A 132 4.13 13.68 -0.22
N VAL A 133 3.35 14.27 0.68
CA VAL A 133 2.01 14.75 0.36
C VAL A 133 2.04 15.79 -0.75
N ARG A 134 2.93 16.79 -0.65
CA ARG A 134 3.06 17.84 -1.66
C ARG A 134 3.42 17.28 -3.04
N TYR A 135 4.39 16.37 -3.09
CA TYR A 135 4.80 15.74 -4.34
C TYR A 135 3.64 14.97 -4.99
N ARG A 136 2.91 14.15 -4.21
CA ARG A 136 1.74 13.43 -4.68
C ARG A 136 0.70 14.37 -5.28
N THR A 137 0.33 15.44 -4.58
CA THR A 137 -0.67 16.42 -5.07
C THR A 137 -0.22 17.10 -6.36
N LEU A 138 1.05 17.54 -6.43
CA LEU A 138 1.59 18.17 -7.65
C LEU A 138 1.62 17.21 -8.84
N LEU A 139 1.90 15.94 -8.60
CA LEU A 139 1.89 14.91 -9.64
C LEU A 139 0.47 14.61 -10.13
N GLU A 140 -0.50 14.50 -9.22
CA GLU A 140 -1.93 14.34 -9.55
C GLU A 140 -2.43 15.50 -10.43
N ASP A 141 -2.13 16.74 -10.04
CA ASP A 141 -2.52 17.94 -10.80
C ASP A 141 -1.88 17.97 -12.19
N ALA A 142 -0.60 17.60 -12.30
CA ALA A 142 0.11 17.55 -13.57
C ALA A 142 -0.51 16.53 -14.53
N LEU A 143 -0.77 15.31 -14.04
CA LEU A 143 -1.36 14.24 -14.86
C LEU A 143 -2.80 14.54 -15.28
N GLN A 144 -3.59 15.24 -14.45
CA GLN A 144 -4.95 15.65 -14.80
C GLN A 144 -4.98 16.72 -15.90
N LYS A 145 -4.03 17.64 -15.91
CA LYS A 145 -3.91 18.67 -16.94
C LYS A 145 -3.56 18.10 -18.31
N ASP A 146 -2.73 17.06 -18.35
CA ASP A 146 -2.35 16.40 -19.59
C ASP A 146 -3.45 15.47 -20.14
N GLY A 147 -4.42 15.06 -19.30
CA GLY A 147 -5.56 14.22 -19.68
C GLY A 147 -6.77 14.96 -20.23
N ALA A 148 -6.80 16.29 -20.23
CA ALA A 148 -7.87 17.06 -20.85
C ALA A 148 -7.68 17.05 -22.38
N PRO A 149 -8.67 16.54 -23.19
CA PRO A 149 -8.57 16.61 -24.63
C PRO A 149 -8.49 18.08 -25.03
N SER A 150 -7.44 18.45 -25.79
CA SER A 150 -7.38 19.75 -26.44
C SER A 150 -8.61 19.85 -27.35
N GLU A 151 -9.57 20.70 -27.02
CA GLU A 151 -10.60 21.12 -27.94
C GLU A 151 -9.91 21.80 -29.12
N SER A 152 -9.55 21.02 -30.12
CA SER A 152 -9.20 21.53 -31.44
C SER A 152 -10.46 22.10 -32.06
N LYS A 153 -10.54 23.45 -31.99
CA LYS A 153 -11.47 24.17 -32.84
C LYS A 153 -11.20 23.84 -34.30
N ILE A 154 -12.17 23.22 -34.93
CA ILE A 154 -12.35 23.21 -36.40
C ILE A 154 -12.98 24.52 -36.80
#